data_e0d66696cb715c59b3b5e1dd3857ddde
#
_entry.id   e0d66696cb715c59b3b5e1dd3857ddde
#
_cell.length_a   1.000
_cell.length_b   1.000
_cell.length_c   1.000
_cell.angle_alpha   90.00
_cell.angle_beta   90.00
_cell.angle_gamma   90.00
#
_symmetry.space_group_name_H-M   'P 1'
#
loop_
_entity.id
_entity.type
_entity.pdbx_description
1 polymer ?
#
loop_
_entity_poly.entity_id
_entity_poly.type
_entity_poly.pdbx_seq_one_letter_code
_entity_poly.pdbx_strand_id
1 'polypeptide(L)'
;MKAVISHRIYMDCTADLQEQLDRELTYTIPTHNPLDPPQVIKNMGIIRNGLVSLPVGRTDLIPEHYEIVDNRVSKPVTFPEFKFELRPSQKDVYDEISDNAIINAWVSWGKTFTGLAIAGKLGQKTLVVTHTVALRNQWAKEVEKVYGIEPGIIGSGRFDTDSPIVIGNTQTLYRNIPKIRKEFGTIILDEMHHVSSPTFSKLLDTNYCRYKIGLSGTIERKDGKHVVFRDYFGNTLFKPPKENYMTPSVVVVPSEIRFMDGARIPWANRVTKLANTEEYRHTVSMLAAAYAAKGHKVLVVSDRVAFLKACAELTGDKAIC
;
A
#
# COMPACT_ATOMS: atom_id res chain seq x y z
N MET A 1 1.28 0.92 36.69
CA MET A 1 0.24 0.89 35.65
C MET A 1 0.65 -0.10 34.58
N LYS A 2 -0.29 -0.59 33.76
CA LYS A 2 -0.05 -1.67 32.80
C LYS A 2 -0.48 -1.26 31.40
N ALA A 3 0.28 -1.70 30.39
CA ALA A 3 -0.07 -1.59 28.99
C ALA A 3 -0.07 -2.97 28.33
N VAL A 4 -1.14 -3.33 27.64
CA VAL A 4 -1.30 -4.58 26.91
C VAL A 4 -1.28 -4.29 25.42
N ILE A 5 -0.27 -4.78 24.70
CA ILE A 5 -0.15 -4.66 23.26
C ILE A 5 -0.78 -5.89 22.62
N SER A 6 -1.74 -5.69 21.72
CA SER A 6 -2.40 -6.74 20.94
C SER A 6 -2.69 -6.23 19.52
N HIS A 7 -3.91 -6.30 19.00
CA HIS A 7 -4.30 -5.61 17.78
C HIS A 7 -4.34 -4.08 17.94
N ARG A 8 -4.54 -3.61 19.18
CA ARG A 8 -4.34 -2.24 19.65
C ARG A 8 -3.58 -2.27 20.97
N ILE A 9 -3.15 -1.13 21.46
CA ILE A 9 -2.56 -0.97 22.79
C ILE A 9 -3.69 -0.61 23.75
N TYR A 10 -3.84 -1.34 24.86
CA TYR A 10 -4.78 -1.05 25.93
C TYR A 10 -3.99 -0.71 27.18
N MET A 11 -4.25 0.47 27.75
CA MET A 11 -3.48 0.91 28.91
C MET A 11 -4.32 1.69 29.92
N ASP A 12 -3.98 1.53 31.19
CA ASP A 12 -4.50 2.38 32.26
C ASP A 12 -4.03 3.82 32.04
N CYS A 13 -4.88 4.78 32.37
CA CYS A 13 -4.63 6.16 32.05
C CYS A 13 -5.17 7.10 33.15
N THR A 14 -4.35 8.06 33.57
CA THR A 14 -4.84 9.20 34.37
C THR A 14 -5.60 10.16 33.49
N ALA A 15 -6.40 11.06 34.07
CA ALA A 15 -7.15 12.04 33.31
C ALA A 15 -6.24 12.94 32.45
N ASP A 16 -5.13 13.41 33.02
CA ASP A 16 -4.17 14.27 32.31
C ASP A 16 -3.51 13.56 31.13
N LEU A 17 -3.11 12.30 31.33
CA LEU A 17 -2.53 11.49 30.26
C LEU A 17 -3.57 11.20 29.18
N GLN A 18 -4.81 10.93 29.54
CA GLN A 18 -5.89 10.72 28.57
C GLN A 18 -6.11 11.94 27.70
N GLU A 19 -6.11 13.15 28.26
CA GLU A 19 -6.24 14.40 27.52
C GLU A 19 -5.05 14.62 26.57
N GLN A 20 -3.82 14.32 27.02
CA GLN A 20 -2.63 14.41 26.20
C GLN A 20 -2.71 13.44 25.00
N LEU A 21 -3.12 12.20 25.23
CA LEU A 21 -3.26 11.16 24.21
C LEU A 21 -4.39 11.50 23.20
N ASP A 22 -5.52 12.05 23.67
CA ASP A 22 -6.60 12.47 22.76
C ASP A 22 -6.14 13.59 21.82
N ARG A 23 -5.36 14.53 22.32
CA ARG A 23 -4.75 15.58 21.48
C ARG A 23 -3.77 15.00 20.47
N GLU A 24 -2.88 14.11 20.89
CA GLU A 24 -1.84 13.51 20.04
C GLU A 24 -2.41 12.60 18.96
N LEU A 25 -3.55 11.93 19.21
CA LEU A 25 -4.21 11.00 18.30
C LEU A 25 -5.45 11.59 17.60
N THR A 26 -5.62 12.90 17.69
CA THR A 26 -6.64 13.65 16.95
C THR A 26 -5.97 14.43 15.83
N TYR A 27 -6.29 14.07 14.59
CA TYR A 27 -5.75 14.67 13.37
C TYR A 27 -6.79 15.53 12.69
N THR A 28 -6.48 16.80 12.45
CA THR A 28 -7.31 17.72 11.67
C THR A 28 -6.76 17.84 10.26
N ILE A 29 -7.50 17.40 9.28
CA ILE A 29 -7.11 17.36 7.88
C ILE A 29 -7.89 18.42 7.11
N PRO A 30 -7.22 19.40 6.49
CA PRO A 30 -7.89 20.41 5.67
C PRO A 30 -8.62 19.76 4.48
N THR A 31 -9.79 20.27 4.13
CA THR A 31 -10.50 19.87 2.90
C THR A 31 -9.99 20.68 1.70
N HIS A 32 -10.18 20.16 0.50
CA HIS A 32 -9.80 20.87 -0.73
C HIS A 32 -10.60 22.15 -0.96
N ASN A 33 -11.83 22.21 -0.45
CA ASN A 33 -12.64 23.41 -0.48
C ASN A 33 -12.54 24.14 0.88
N PRO A 34 -12.02 25.37 0.95
CA PRO A 34 -11.89 26.11 2.20
C PRO A 34 -13.21 26.37 2.93
N LEU A 35 -14.35 26.23 2.25
CA LEU A 35 -15.69 26.40 2.84
C LEU A 35 -16.21 25.14 3.53
N ASP A 36 -15.57 23.98 3.28
CA ASP A 36 -15.96 22.73 3.92
C ASP A 36 -15.25 22.58 5.27
N PRO A 37 -15.89 22.07 6.32
CA PRO A 37 -15.24 21.84 7.59
C PRO A 37 -14.10 20.82 7.44
N PRO A 38 -12.99 20.98 8.18
CA PRO A 38 -11.87 20.02 8.14
C PRO A 38 -12.32 18.63 8.60
N GLN A 39 -11.75 17.60 8.01
CA GLN A 39 -11.98 16.24 8.46
C GLN A 39 -11.20 15.99 9.75
N VAL A 40 -11.86 15.53 10.80
CA VAL A 40 -11.22 15.14 12.06
C VAL A 40 -11.17 13.62 12.15
N ILE A 41 -9.98 13.07 12.37
CA ILE A 41 -9.75 11.64 12.62
C ILE A 41 -9.30 11.49 14.08
N LYS A 42 -10.03 10.70 14.85
CA LYS A 42 -9.69 10.34 16.24
C LYS A 42 -9.33 8.86 16.30
N ASN A 43 -8.09 8.56 16.69
CA ASN A 43 -7.58 7.19 16.75
C ASN A 43 -7.44 6.64 18.18
N MET A 44 -7.65 7.46 19.20
CA MET A 44 -7.81 6.98 20.56
C MET A 44 -9.24 6.49 20.80
N GLY A 45 -9.40 5.39 21.51
CA GLY A 45 -10.69 4.91 22.01
C GLY A 45 -10.72 4.93 23.55
N ILE A 46 -11.83 5.37 24.12
CA ILE A 46 -12.10 5.24 25.57
C ILE A 46 -12.91 3.97 25.76
N ILE A 47 -12.35 2.99 26.48
CA ILE A 47 -13.02 1.72 26.77
C ILE A 47 -13.90 1.84 28.02
N ARG A 48 -13.33 2.45 29.07
CA ARG A 48 -13.99 2.81 30.32
C ARG A 48 -13.20 3.90 31.01
N ASN A 49 -13.70 4.45 32.11
CA ASN A 49 -12.97 5.43 32.88
C ASN A 49 -11.59 4.88 33.31
N GLY A 50 -10.52 5.60 32.95
CA GLY A 50 -9.15 5.21 33.24
C GLY A 50 -8.57 4.08 32.37
N LEU A 51 -9.27 3.61 31.33
CA LEU A 51 -8.76 2.63 30.36
C LEU A 51 -8.96 3.10 28.94
N VAL A 52 -7.88 3.28 28.20
CA VAL A 52 -7.89 3.73 26.81
C VAL A 52 -7.36 2.67 25.84
N SER A 53 -7.68 2.81 24.57
CA SER A 53 -7.08 2.04 23.48
C SER A 53 -6.39 2.96 22.48
N LEU A 54 -5.15 2.63 22.11
CA LEU A 54 -4.33 3.36 21.15
C LEU A 54 -4.03 2.48 19.93
N PRO A 55 -3.71 3.07 18.79
CA PRO A 55 -3.23 2.30 17.64
C PRO A 55 -1.93 1.55 17.98
N VAL A 56 -1.78 0.35 17.45
CA VAL A 56 -0.66 -0.55 17.79
C VAL A 56 0.72 -0.03 17.37
N GLY A 57 0.77 0.83 16.36
CA GLY A 57 2.02 1.46 15.92
C GLY A 57 2.55 2.54 16.87
N ARG A 58 1.74 3.00 17.83
CA ARG A 58 2.07 4.11 18.72
C ARG A 58 2.59 3.62 20.08
N THR A 59 3.51 2.67 20.06
CA THR A 59 4.20 2.20 21.28
C THR A 59 5.03 3.29 21.95
N ASP A 60 5.43 4.32 21.21
CA ASP A 60 6.08 5.54 21.67
C ASP A 60 5.25 6.35 22.69
N LEU A 61 3.94 6.13 22.73
CA LEU A 61 3.02 6.81 23.66
C LEU A 61 2.82 6.04 24.97
N ILE A 62 3.43 4.87 25.14
CA ILE A 62 3.41 4.13 26.41
C ILE A 62 4.45 4.73 27.34
N PRO A 63 4.09 5.23 28.53
CA PRO A 63 5.08 5.75 29.47
C PRO A 63 6.08 4.67 29.90
N GLU A 64 7.36 5.03 30.03
CA GLU A 64 8.47 4.10 30.32
C GLU A 64 8.28 3.27 31.59
N HIS A 65 7.57 3.82 32.58
CA HIS A 65 7.33 3.15 33.88
C HIS A 65 6.16 2.15 33.84
N TYR A 66 5.54 1.90 32.67
CA TYR A 66 4.45 0.91 32.55
C TYR A 66 5.01 -0.50 32.37
N GLU A 67 4.38 -1.45 33.04
CA GLU A 67 4.55 -2.87 32.72
C GLU A 67 3.94 -3.17 31.36
N ILE A 68 4.74 -3.65 30.43
CA ILE A 68 4.27 -3.99 29.06
C ILE A 68 4.03 -5.48 28.97
N VAL A 69 2.81 -5.85 28.56
CA VAL A 69 2.43 -7.23 28.21
C VAL A 69 2.15 -7.29 26.71
N ASP A 70 3.01 -7.98 25.97
CA ASP A 70 2.85 -8.14 24.52
C ASP A 70 2.07 -9.43 24.20
N ASN A 71 0.82 -9.26 23.78
CA ASN A 71 -0.10 -10.32 23.36
C ASN A 71 -0.28 -10.36 21.84
N ARG A 72 0.64 -9.76 21.09
CA ARG A 72 0.63 -9.89 19.63
C ARG A 72 0.93 -11.34 19.24
N VAL A 73 0.34 -11.76 18.13
CA VAL A 73 0.48 -13.14 17.65
C VAL A 73 1.82 -13.31 16.96
N SER A 74 2.59 -14.29 17.45
CA SER A 74 3.77 -14.82 16.80
C SER A 74 3.43 -16.18 16.18
N LYS A 75 3.82 -16.38 14.91
CA LYS A 75 3.61 -17.63 14.13
C LYS A 75 4.93 -17.99 13.44
N PRO A 76 5.92 -18.48 14.18
CA PRO A 76 7.21 -18.87 13.59
C PRO A 76 7.03 -19.94 12.51
N VAL A 77 7.68 -19.73 11.38
CA VAL A 77 7.74 -20.71 10.28
C VAL A 77 9.13 -20.70 9.67
N THR A 78 9.52 -21.83 9.09
CA THR A 78 10.78 -21.93 8.34
C THR A 78 10.53 -21.49 6.91
N PHE A 79 11.30 -20.51 6.47
CA PHE A 79 11.35 -20.11 5.06
C PHE A 79 12.42 -20.91 4.34
N PRO A 80 12.23 -21.26 3.05
CA PRO A 80 13.31 -21.73 2.21
C PRO A 80 14.41 -20.66 2.11
N GLU A 81 15.59 -21.08 1.66
CA GLU A 81 16.70 -20.16 1.41
C GLU A 81 16.31 -19.07 0.40
N PHE A 82 16.68 -17.83 0.71
CA PHE A 82 16.50 -16.69 -0.19
C PHE A 82 17.55 -16.75 -1.30
N LYS A 83 17.13 -17.01 -2.53
CA LYS A 83 18.00 -17.39 -3.66
C LYS A 83 18.81 -16.25 -4.30
N PHE A 84 18.69 -15.03 -3.79
CA PHE A 84 19.26 -13.85 -4.43
C PHE A 84 19.98 -12.95 -3.44
N GLU A 85 20.89 -12.13 -3.95
CA GLU A 85 21.55 -11.09 -3.17
C GLU A 85 20.76 -9.79 -3.19
N LEU A 86 20.75 -9.11 -2.06
CA LEU A 86 20.18 -7.76 -1.92
C LEU A 86 21.19 -6.74 -2.43
N ARG A 87 20.71 -5.73 -3.14
CA ARG A 87 21.54 -4.56 -3.49
C ARG A 87 21.91 -3.79 -2.21
N PRO A 88 22.99 -2.99 -2.20
CA PRO A 88 23.45 -2.30 -0.99
C PRO A 88 22.32 -1.56 -0.24
N SER A 89 21.56 -0.71 -0.92
CA SER A 89 20.46 0.06 -0.26
C SER A 89 19.29 -0.81 0.20
N GLN A 90 19.09 -1.99 -0.37
CA GLN A 90 18.12 -2.98 0.10
C GLN A 90 18.65 -3.71 1.34
N LYS A 91 19.95 -4.01 1.33
CA LYS A 91 20.64 -4.67 2.44
C LYS A 91 20.64 -3.79 3.69
N ASP A 92 20.88 -2.49 3.56
CA ASP A 92 20.82 -1.54 4.68
C ASP A 92 19.45 -1.60 5.37
N VAL A 93 18.36 -1.54 4.61
CA VAL A 93 16.99 -1.66 5.14
C VAL A 93 16.77 -3.03 5.77
N TYR A 94 17.22 -4.09 5.11
CA TYR A 94 17.11 -5.46 5.61
C TYR A 94 17.85 -5.64 6.94
N ASP A 95 19.07 -5.14 7.07
CA ASP A 95 19.89 -5.30 8.27
C ASP A 95 19.29 -4.57 9.48
N GLU A 96 18.75 -3.37 9.28
CA GLU A 96 18.21 -2.53 10.35
C GLU A 96 16.78 -2.91 10.79
N ILE A 97 15.97 -3.48 9.89
CA ILE A 97 14.56 -3.75 10.21
C ILE A 97 14.42 -4.87 11.24
N SER A 98 13.75 -4.58 12.36
CA SER A 98 13.53 -5.52 13.47
C SER A 98 12.13 -5.48 14.07
N ASP A 99 11.32 -4.49 13.74
CA ASP A 99 9.93 -4.35 14.19
C ASP A 99 9.08 -3.68 13.08
N ASN A 100 7.93 -3.14 13.45
CA ASN A 100 7.06 -2.41 12.53
C ASN A 100 7.82 -1.29 11.81
N ALA A 101 7.59 -1.15 10.52
CA ALA A 101 8.28 -0.13 9.73
C ALA A 101 7.51 0.25 8.46
N ILE A 102 7.85 1.43 7.96
CA ILE A 102 7.47 1.92 6.64
C ILE A 102 8.71 1.94 5.74
N ILE A 103 8.62 1.37 4.56
CA ILE A 103 9.65 1.45 3.52
C ILE A 103 9.11 2.31 2.38
N ASN A 104 9.59 3.55 2.33
CA ASN A 104 9.26 4.50 1.28
C ASN A 104 10.35 4.49 0.21
N ALA A 105 10.20 3.62 -0.76
CA ALA A 105 11.17 3.47 -1.85
C ALA A 105 10.47 3.67 -3.20
N TRP A 106 11.16 4.36 -4.11
CA TRP A 106 10.62 4.68 -5.45
C TRP A 106 10.30 3.45 -6.29
N VAL A 107 9.68 3.68 -7.43
CA VAL A 107 9.40 2.64 -8.43
C VAL A 107 10.72 2.02 -8.89
N SER A 108 10.72 0.70 -9.12
CA SER A 108 11.89 -0.10 -9.54
C SER A 108 13.02 -0.28 -8.49
N TRP A 109 12.89 0.23 -7.28
CA TRP A 109 13.82 -0.08 -6.19
C TRP A 109 13.78 -1.57 -5.78
N GLY A 110 12.69 -2.26 -6.06
CA GLY A 110 12.52 -3.67 -5.70
C GLY A 110 11.82 -3.87 -4.36
N LYS A 111 10.82 -3.05 -4.03
CA LYS A 111 10.02 -3.17 -2.79
C LYS A 111 9.49 -4.58 -2.55
N THR A 112 8.92 -5.23 -3.57
CA THR A 112 8.40 -6.60 -3.50
C THR A 112 9.50 -7.59 -3.10
N PHE A 113 10.62 -7.51 -3.76
CA PHE A 113 11.78 -8.35 -3.53
C PHE A 113 12.35 -8.18 -2.11
N THR A 114 12.55 -6.94 -1.68
CA THR A 114 13.04 -6.62 -0.33
C THR A 114 12.01 -7.01 0.74
N GLY A 115 10.72 -6.81 0.47
CA GLY A 115 9.63 -7.23 1.37
C GLY A 115 9.63 -8.74 1.60
N LEU A 116 9.92 -9.54 0.56
CA LEU A 116 10.07 -11.00 0.70
C LEU A 116 11.30 -11.38 1.53
N ALA A 117 12.43 -10.72 1.30
CA ALA A 117 13.63 -10.95 2.12
C ALA A 117 13.37 -10.64 3.60
N ILE A 118 12.68 -9.54 3.90
CA ILE A 118 12.27 -9.14 5.25
C ILE A 118 11.32 -10.18 5.87
N ALA A 119 10.36 -10.73 5.10
CA ALA A 119 9.48 -11.80 5.57
C ALA A 119 10.29 -13.02 6.05
N GLY A 120 11.29 -13.44 5.27
CA GLY A 120 12.22 -14.52 5.64
C GLY A 120 13.04 -14.19 6.89
N LYS A 121 13.58 -12.95 7.00
CA LYS A 121 14.32 -12.47 8.18
C LYS A 121 13.48 -12.51 9.46
N LEU A 122 12.24 -12.04 9.38
CA LEU A 122 11.33 -12.02 10.53
C LEU A 122 10.84 -13.42 10.91
N GLY A 123 10.93 -14.40 10.01
CA GLY A 123 10.67 -15.82 10.28
C GLY A 123 9.25 -16.12 10.76
N GLN A 124 8.28 -15.31 10.36
CA GLN A 124 6.88 -15.47 10.77
C GLN A 124 6.00 -15.77 9.56
N LYS A 125 4.96 -16.58 9.75
CA LYS A 125 3.93 -16.75 8.72
C LYS A 125 3.43 -15.39 8.28
N THR A 126 3.58 -15.08 7.00
CA THR A 126 3.43 -13.74 6.46
C THR A 126 2.21 -13.61 5.56
N LEU A 127 1.38 -12.59 5.80
CA LEU A 127 0.32 -12.16 4.91
C LEU A 127 0.77 -10.94 4.10
N VAL A 128 0.79 -11.07 2.78
CA VAL A 128 0.95 -9.93 1.88
C VAL A 128 -0.42 -9.44 1.44
N VAL A 129 -0.71 -8.17 1.68
CA VAL A 129 -1.98 -7.53 1.34
C VAL A 129 -1.81 -6.69 0.08
N THR A 130 -2.59 -7.00 -0.95
CA THR A 130 -2.59 -6.28 -2.23
C THR A 130 -3.99 -5.74 -2.55
N HIS A 131 -4.08 -4.66 -3.31
CA HIS A 131 -5.37 -4.06 -3.66
C HIS A 131 -5.93 -4.54 -5.00
N THR A 132 -5.11 -5.12 -5.90
CA THR A 132 -5.56 -5.67 -7.20
C THR A 132 -5.16 -7.13 -7.38
N VAL A 133 -5.90 -7.83 -8.24
CA VAL A 133 -5.57 -9.22 -8.64
C VAL A 133 -4.25 -9.27 -9.40
N ALA A 134 -3.95 -8.26 -10.21
CA ALA A 134 -2.69 -8.18 -10.95
C ALA A 134 -1.48 -8.13 -10.02
N LEU A 135 -1.52 -7.27 -8.99
CA LEU A 135 -0.46 -7.19 -7.97
C LEU A 135 -0.34 -8.49 -7.17
N ARG A 136 -1.46 -9.12 -6.77
CA ARG A 136 -1.44 -10.41 -6.11
C ARG A 136 -0.69 -11.45 -6.95
N ASN A 137 -1.01 -11.54 -8.25
CA ASN A 137 -0.37 -12.48 -9.15
C ASN A 137 1.11 -12.15 -9.39
N GLN A 138 1.47 -10.88 -9.39
CA GLN A 138 2.87 -10.44 -9.46
C GLN A 138 3.65 -10.90 -8.20
N TRP A 139 3.10 -10.67 -7.01
CA TRP A 139 3.70 -11.14 -5.76
C TRP A 139 3.84 -12.66 -5.74
N ALA A 140 2.84 -13.39 -6.22
CA ALA A 140 2.91 -14.86 -6.29
C ALA A 140 4.10 -15.33 -7.15
N LYS A 141 4.27 -14.77 -8.34
CA LYS A 141 5.42 -15.07 -9.21
C LYS A 141 6.76 -14.72 -8.56
N GLU A 142 6.85 -13.63 -7.82
CA GLU A 142 8.09 -13.27 -7.12
C GLU A 142 8.37 -14.23 -5.95
N VAL A 143 7.36 -14.72 -5.22
CA VAL A 143 7.55 -15.77 -4.19
C VAL A 143 8.12 -17.04 -4.80
N GLU A 144 7.52 -17.53 -5.89
CA GLU A 144 8.00 -18.72 -6.61
C GLU A 144 9.45 -18.55 -7.09
N LYS A 145 9.78 -17.38 -7.65
CA LYS A 145 11.11 -17.05 -8.13
C LYS A 145 12.15 -17.01 -7.00
N VAL A 146 11.80 -16.34 -5.89
CA VAL A 146 12.74 -16.04 -4.79
C VAL A 146 12.94 -17.26 -3.88
N TYR A 147 11.87 -17.94 -3.53
CA TYR A 147 11.88 -19.05 -2.57
C TYR A 147 11.69 -20.43 -3.22
N GLY A 148 11.16 -20.48 -4.44
CA GLY A 148 10.87 -21.75 -5.13
C GLY A 148 9.67 -22.49 -4.54
N ILE A 149 8.76 -21.80 -3.86
CA ILE A 149 7.53 -22.37 -3.29
C ILE A 149 6.31 -21.68 -3.89
N GLU A 150 5.17 -22.38 -3.92
CA GLU A 150 3.87 -21.79 -4.23
C GLU A 150 3.35 -21.06 -2.99
N PRO A 151 2.97 -19.76 -3.08
CA PRO A 151 2.34 -19.06 -1.98
C PRO A 151 0.89 -19.49 -1.79
N GLY A 152 0.39 -19.39 -0.56
CA GLY A 152 -1.05 -19.46 -0.30
C GLY A 152 -1.78 -18.27 -0.90
N ILE A 153 -3.02 -18.47 -1.34
CA ILE A 153 -3.82 -17.41 -1.99
C ILE A 153 -5.17 -17.24 -1.28
N ILE A 154 -5.46 -15.99 -0.90
CA ILE A 154 -6.79 -15.58 -0.42
C ILE A 154 -7.42 -14.62 -1.43
N GLY A 155 -8.31 -15.13 -2.26
CA GLY A 155 -8.97 -14.36 -3.32
C GLY A 155 -9.36 -15.21 -4.53
N SER A 156 -10.22 -14.69 -5.40
CA SER A 156 -10.71 -15.41 -6.60
C SER A 156 -11.26 -16.81 -6.30
N GLY A 157 -12.07 -16.93 -5.22
CA GLY A 157 -12.66 -18.21 -4.79
C GLY A 157 -11.74 -19.13 -3.97
N ARG A 158 -10.44 -18.80 -3.83
CA ARG A 158 -9.48 -19.58 -3.02
C ARG A 158 -9.34 -18.99 -1.62
N PHE A 159 -9.18 -19.86 -0.63
CA PHE A 159 -8.80 -19.51 0.73
C PHE A 159 -7.78 -20.54 1.23
N ASP A 160 -6.53 -20.32 0.85
CA ASP A 160 -5.41 -21.19 1.15
C ASP A 160 -4.40 -20.44 2.03
N THR A 161 -4.10 -21.01 3.19
CA THR A 161 -3.20 -20.43 4.19
C THR A 161 -2.06 -21.38 4.58
N ASP A 162 -1.82 -22.48 3.88
CA ASP A 162 -0.87 -23.51 4.32
C ASP A 162 0.60 -23.13 4.08
N SER A 163 0.85 -22.20 3.16
CA SER A 163 2.21 -21.72 2.85
C SER A 163 2.74 -20.75 3.93
N PRO A 164 4.07 -20.67 4.14
CA PRO A 164 4.70 -19.63 4.96
C PRO A 164 4.38 -18.20 4.51
N ILE A 165 4.12 -18.01 3.22
CA ILE A 165 3.70 -16.74 2.63
C ILE A 165 2.34 -16.91 1.99
N VAL A 166 1.41 -16.05 2.38
CA VAL A 166 0.05 -16.00 1.85
C VAL A 166 -0.19 -14.62 1.25
N ILE A 167 -0.79 -14.56 0.07
CA ILE A 167 -1.07 -13.30 -0.61
C ILE A 167 -2.58 -13.14 -0.74
N GLY A 168 -3.11 -12.01 -0.28
CA GLY A 168 -4.55 -11.77 -0.29
C GLY A 168 -4.95 -10.42 -0.86
N ASN A 169 -6.11 -10.39 -1.51
CA ASN A 169 -6.73 -9.14 -1.93
C ASN A 169 -7.50 -8.50 -0.78
N THR A 170 -7.32 -7.21 -0.58
CA THR A 170 -7.92 -6.44 0.52
C THR A 170 -9.39 -6.69 0.72
N GLN A 171 -10.19 -6.69 -0.35
CA GLN A 171 -11.64 -6.90 -0.25
C GLN A 171 -12.01 -8.30 0.27
N THR A 172 -11.28 -9.33 -0.17
CA THR A 172 -11.51 -10.71 0.29
C THR A 172 -11.04 -10.88 1.73
N LEU A 173 -9.88 -10.30 2.09
CA LEU A 173 -9.35 -10.32 3.44
C LEU A 173 -10.30 -9.63 4.42
N TYR A 174 -10.84 -8.46 4.05
CA TYR A 174 -11.81 -7.73 4.86
C TYR A 174 -13.04 -8.56 5.22
N ARG A 175 -13.58 -9.32 4.25
CA ARG A 175 -14.73 -10.22 4.49
C ARG A 175 -14.39 -11.42 5.38
N ASN A 176 -13.11 -11.76 5.51
CA ASN A 176 -12.61 -12.91 6.25
C ASN A 176 -11.79 -12.53 7.49
N ILE A 177 -11.91 -11.30 7.99
CA ILE A 177 -11.17 -10.83 9.18
C ILE A 177 -11.23 -11.84 10.35
N PRO A 178 -12.39 -12.42 10.73
CA PRO A 178 -12.44 -13.37 11.84
C PRO A 178 -11.52 -14.58 11.67
N LYS A 179 -11.30 -15.02 10.44
CA LYS A 179 -10.45 -16.18 10.11
C LYS A 179 -8.97 -15.84 10.11
N ILE A 180 -8.61 -14.60 9.71
CA ILE A 180 -7.22 -14.22 9.45
C ILE A 180 -6.58 -13.41 10.59
N ARG A 181 -7.37 -12.81 11.49
CA ARG A 181 -6.89 -11.85 12.51
C ARG A 181 -5.78 -12.37 13.44
N LYS A 182 -5.69 -13.70 13.63
CA LYS A 182 -4.68 -14.37 14.47
C LYS A 182 -3.88 -15.43 13.70
N GLU A 183 -3.98 -15.47 12.39
CA GLU A 183 -3.38 -16.50 11.56
C GLU A 183 -1.94 -16.20 11.16
N PHE A 184 -1.54 -14.94 11.18
CA PHE A 184 -0.25 -14.46 10.69
C PHE A 184 0.54 -13.76 11.79
N GLY A 185 1.86 -13.93 11.78
CA GLY A 185 2.79 -13.19 12.64
C GLY A 185 3.32 -11.91 11.98
N THR A 186 3.30 -11.85 10.64
CA THR A 186 3.69 -10.65 9.87
C THR A 186 2.61 -10.27 8.87
N ILE A 187 2.35 -8.98 8.72
CA ILE A 187 1.59 -8.41 7.60
C ILE A 187 2.50 -7.46 6.82
N ILE A 188 2.57 -7.65 5.50
CA ILE A 188 3.19 -6.71 4.56
C ILE A 188 2.07 -6.07 3.75
N LEU A 189 1.95 -4.75 3.82
CA LEU A 189 0.97 -3.99 3.04
C LEU A 189 1.65 -3.34 1.85
N ASP A 190 1.35 -3.84 0.65
CA ASP A 190 1.82 -3.24 -0.59
C ASP A 190 0.94 -2.03 -0.95
N GLU A 191 1.58 -0.97 -1.43
CA GLU A 191 0.98 0.35 -1.69
C GLU A 191 0.22 0.87 -0.46
N MET A 192 0.95 0.93 0.66
CA MET A 192 0.38 1.28 1.97
C MET A 192 -0.34 2.63 2.03
N HIS A 193 -0.11 3.51 1.05
CA HIS A 193 -0.83 4.79 0.97
C HIS A 193 -2.36 4.62 0.83
N HIS A 194 -2.84 3.41 0.53
CA HIS A 194 -4.27 3.08 0.58
C HIS A 194 -4.81 2.83 2.00
N VAL A 195 -3.96 2.79 3.04
CA VAL A 195 -4.36 2.43 4.43
C VAL A 195 -5.40 3.35 5.04
N SER A 196 -5.47 4.58 4.59
CA SER A 196 -6.48 5.56 5.02
C SER A 196 -7.91 5.24 4.53
N SER A 197 -8.08 4.21 3.69
CA SER A 197 -9.43 3.73 3.36
C SER A 197 -9.99 2.87 4.50
N PRO A 198 -11.31 2.91 4.78
CA PRO A 198 -11.91 2.19 5.89
C PRO A 198 -11.67 0.67 5.87
N THR A 199 -11.53 0.08 4.68
CA THR A 199 -11.29 -1.35 4.51
C THR A 199 -9.89 -1.75 4.97
N PHE A 200 -8.87 -0.97 4.60
CA PHE A 200 -7.49 -1.23 5.00
C PHE A 200 -7.25 -0.93 6.48
N SER A 201 -7.74 0.21 6.97
CA SER A 201 -7.58 0.56 8.39
C SER A 201 -8.21 -0.48 9.29
N LYS A 202 -9.43 -0.96 8.98
CA LYS A 202 -10.08 -1.99 9.77
C LYS A 202 -9.33 -3.33 9.74
N LEU A 203 -8.74 -3.71 8.58
CA LEU A 203 -7.93 -4.91 8.49
C LEU A 203 -6.72 -4.85 9.43
N LEU A 204 -6.03 -3.70 9.49
CA LEU A 204 -4.85 -3.51 10.35
C LEU A 204 -5.21 -3.34 11.83
N ASP A 205 -6.29 -2.61 12.13
CA ASP A 205 -6.78 -2.39 13.50
C ASP A 205 -7.27 -3.65 14.20
N THR A 206 -7.69 -4.65 13.43
CA THR A 206 -8.23 -5.90 13.99
C THR A 206 -7.26 -7.05 13.94
N ASN A 207 -6.07 -6.88 13.34
CA ASN A 207 -5.09 -7.94 13.18
C ASN A 207 -4.06 -7.94 14.32
N TYR A 208 -3.85 -9.12 14.90
CA TYR A 208 -2.98 -9.34 16.06
C TYR A 208 -1.51 -9.61 15.71
N CYS A 209 -1.11 -9.53 14.45
CA CYS A 209 0.24 -9.87 14.02
C CYS A 209 1.33 -9.09 14.78
N ARG A 210 2.46 -9.76 15.00
CA ARG A 210 3.63 -9.18 15.67
C ARG A 210 4.24 -8.03 14.87
N TYR A 211 4.32 -8.20 13.54
CA TYR A 211 5.00 -7.25 12.65
C TYR A 211 4.06 -6.72 11.58
N LYS A 212 4.11 -5.41 11.36
CA LYS A 212 3.41 -4.70 10.30
C LYS A 212 4.39 -3.89 9.48
N ILE A 213 4.55 -4.23 8.21
CA ILE A 213 5.46 -3.59 7.28
C ILE A 213 4.67 -2.91 6.17
N GLY A 214 4.84 -1.61 6.02
CA GLY A 214 4.21 -0.83 4.96
C GLY A 214 5.19 -0.54 3.82
N LEU A 215 4.83 -0.86 2.58
CA LEU A 215 5.61 -0.56 1.38
C LEU A 215 4.90 0.50 0.56
N SER A 216 5.60 1.57 0.16
CA SER A 216 5.03 2.58 -0.75
C SER A 216 6.10 3.29 -1.56
N GLY A 217 5.74 3.75 -2.75
CA GLY A 217 6.56 4.67 -3.55
C GLY A 217 6.36 6.13 -3.15
N THR A 218 5.24 6.45 -2.50
CA THR A 218 4.88 7.79 -2.06
C THR A 218 4.22 7.70 -0.69
N ILE A 219 4.71 8.47 0.27
CA ILE A 219 4.08 8.58 1.60
C ILE A 219 3.07 9.72 1.59
N GLU A 220 3.43 10.86 1.01
CA GLU A 220 2.58 12.03 1.01
C GLU A 220 1.33 11.79 0.15
N ARG A 221 0.18 12.05 0.73
CA ARG A 221 -1.12 11.98 0.06
C ARG A 221 -1.66 13.38 -0.14
N LYS A 222 -2.25 13.61 -1.29
CA LYS A 222 -2.91 14.90 -1.61
C LYS A 222 -4.07 15.23 -0.66
N ASP A 223 -4.70 14.21 -0.06
CA ASP A 223 -5.79 14.36 0.90
C ASP A 223 -5.31 14.50 2.36
N GLY A 224 -4.00 14.58 2.62
CA GLY A 224 -3.42 14.79 3.95
C GLY A 224 -3.51 13.59 4.91
N LYS A 225 -4.16 12.50 4.53
CA LYS A 225 -4.41 11.33 5.41
C LYS A 225 -3.19 10.47 5.72
N HIS A 226 -2.02 10.84 5.21
CA HIS A 226 -0.77 10.14 5.53
C HIS A 226 -0.35 10.30 7.00
N VAL A 227 -0.91 11.26 7.71
CA VAL A 227 -0.63 11.50 9.13
C VAL A 227 -0.92 10.28 10.03
N VAL A 228 -1.86 9.40 9.62
CA VAL A 228 -2.23 8.20 10.38
C VAL A 228 -1.34 6.98 10.09
N PHE A 229 -0.36 7.06 9.19
CA PHE A 229 0.43 5.88 8.81
C PHE A 229 1.24 5.33 9.97
N ARG A 230 1.82 6.19 10.80
CA ARG A 230 2.55 5.80 12.00
C ARG A 230 1.68 5.08 13.04
N ASP A 231 0.38 5.32 13.02
CA ASP A 231 -0.56 4.66 13.92
C ASP A 231 -0.65 3.14 13.67
N TYR A 232 -0.34 2.71 12.45
CA TYR A 232 -0.34 1.30 12.07
C TYR A 232 1.05 0.68 12.02
N PHE A 233 2.05 1.42 11.54
CA PHE A 233 3.38 0.89 11.21
C PHE A 233 4.49 1.38 12.14
N GLY A 234 4.17 2.21 13.14
CA GLY A 234 5.17 2.81 14.02
C GLY A 234 5.93 3.97 13.39
N ASN A 235 6.97 4.42 14.10
CA ASN A 235 7.74 5.61 13.74
C ASN A 235 8.95 5.30 12.83
N THR A 236 9.30 4.03 12.64
CA THR A 236 10.44 3.63 11.80
C THR A 236 10.11 3.82 10.33
N LEU A 237 10.87 4.70 9.68
CA LEU A 237 10.69 5.07 8.29
C LEU A 237 12.00 4.98 7.53
N PHE A 238 12.10 4.00 6.63
CA PHE A 238 13.21 3.87 5.71
C PHE A 238 12.95 4.64 4.42
N LYS A 239 13.91 5.50 4.03
CA LYS A 239 13.91 6.25 2.76
C LYS A 239 15.22 5.97 2.03
N PRO A 240 15.38 4.78 1.41
CA PRO A 240 16.61 4.45 0.71
C PRO A 240 16.93 5.43 -0.42
N PRO A 241 18.21 5.66 -0.73
CA PRO A 241 18.64 6.61 -1.76
C PRO A 241 18.14 6.18 -3.14
N LYS A 242 17.95 7.12 -4.06
CA LYS A 242 17.53 6.87 -5.45
C LYS A 242 18.73 6.37 -6.26
N GLU A 243 18.96 5.07 -6.25
CA GLU A 243 19.97 4.41 -7.08
C GLU A 243 19.38 3.97 -8.42
N ASN A 244 20.13 4.14 -9.51
CA ASN A 244 19.71 3.75 -10.86
C ASN A 244 18.37 4.35 -11.30
N TYR A 245 18.04 5.56 -10.83
CA TYR A 245 16.83 6.26 -11.21
C TYR A 245 17.01 6.87 -12.60
N MET A 246 16.22 6.40 -13.57
CA MET A 246 16.13 7.06 -14.88
C MET A 246 15.12 8.20 -14.78
N THR A 247 15.59 9.42 -14.99
CA THR A 247 14.69 10.57 -15.12
C THR A 247 13.93 10.46 -16.45
N PRO A 248 12.60 10.38 -16.44
CA PRO A 248 11.84 10.33 -17.69
C PRO A 248 11.96 11.66 -18.43
N SER A 249 12.13 11.60 -19.74
CA SER A 249 11.95 12.76 -20.60
C SER A 249 10.46 12.92 -20.91
N VAL A 250 9.90 14.08 -20.56
CA VAL A 250 8.49 14.38 -20.83
C VAL A 250 8.38 15.24 -22.07
N VAL A 251 7.70 14.74 -23.10
CA VAL A 251 7.41 15.50 -24.32
C VAL A 251 5.91 15.80 -24.34
N VAL A 252 5.56 17.08 -24.35
CA VAL A 252 4.18 17.52 -24.50
C VAL A 252 3.93 17.73 -26.00
N VAL A 253 3.00 16.96 -26.56
CA VAL A 253 2.58 17.09 -27.95
C VAL A 253 1.34 17.97 -27.99
N PRO A 254 1.44 19.20 -28.53
CA PRO A 254 0.28 20.06 -28.70
C PRO A 254 -0.68 19.45 -29.74
N SER A 255 -1.96 19.57 -29.51
CA SER A 255 -3.02 19.12 -30.42
C SER A 255 -3.92 20.30 -30.77
N GLU A 256 -4.28 20.42 -32.05
CA GLU A 256 -5.25 21.42 -32.54
C GLU A 256 -6.70 20.93 -32.39
N ILE A 257 -6.91 19.76 -31.82
CA ILE A 257 -8.22 19.17 -31.63
C ILE A 257 -9.05 20.08 -30.72
N ARG A 258 -10.08 20.66 -31.29
CA ARG A 258 -11.01 21.54 -30.58
C ARG A 258 -12.39 20.90 -30.57
N PHE A 259 -13.01 20.89 -29.42
CA PHE A 259 -14.44 20.57 -29.32
C PHE A 259 -15.12 21.61 -28.43
N MET A 260 -16.29 22.02 -28.89
CA MET A 260 -17.12 22.96 -28.13
C MET A 260 -17.69 22.25 -26.90
N ASP A 261 -17.30 22.71 -25.74
CA ASP A 261 -17.75 22.16 -24.47
C ASP A 261 -18.41 23.28 -23.65
N GLY A 262 -19.63 23.02 -23.18
CA GLY A 262 -20.28 23.91 -22.20
C GLY A 262 -19.48 23.87 -20.89
N ALA A 263 -19.32 25.01 -20.23
CA ALA A 263 -18.56 25.17 -18.99
C ALA A 263 -19.00 24.24 -17.83
N ARG A 264 -20.15 23.57 -17.96
CA ARG A 264 -20.77 22.72 -16.94
C ARG A 264 -20.62 21.21 -17.17
N ILE A 265 -19.86 20.78 -18.19
CA ILE A 265 -19.69 19.35 -18.47
C ILE A 265 -18.68 18.75 -17.46
N PRO A 266 -19.03 17.70 -16.72
CA PRO A 266 -18.11 17.02 -15.82
C PRO A 266 -16.82 16.57 -16.53
N TRP A 267 -15.68 16.63 -15.84
CA TRP A 267 -14.38 16.25 -16.40
C TRP A 267 -14.35 14.86 -17.04
N ALA A 268 -14.95 13.87 -16.38
CA ALA A 268 -15.03 12.50 -16.90
C ALA A 268 -15.71 12.44 -18.28
N ASN A 269 -16.75 13.26 -18.51
CA ASN A 269 -17.47 13.33 -19.77
C ASN A 269 -16.63 14.03 -20.85
N ARG A 270 -15.85 15.05 -20.47
CA ARG A 270 -14.91 15.69 -21.40
C ARG A 270 -13.84 14.71 -21.88
N VAL A 271 -13.23 13.95 -20.96
CA VAL A 271 -12.26 12.91 -21.31
C VAL A 271 -12.87 11.84 -22.21
N THR A 272 -14.10 11.40 -21.93
CA THR A 272 -14.80 10.42 -22.78
C THR A 272 -15.07 10.98 -24.17
N LYS A 273 -15.48 12.26 -24.27
CA LYS A 273 -15.73 12.92 -25.55
C LYS A 273 -14.43 13.02 -26.37
N LEU A 274 -13.31 13.43 -25.74
CA LEU A 274 -12.00 13.45 -26.39
C LEU A 274 -11.58 12.06 -26.87
N ALA A 275 -11.70 11.05 -26.02
CA ALA A 275 -11.36 9.65 -26.34
C ALA A 275 -12.20 9.08 -27.50
N ASN A 276 -13.39 9.64 -27.77
CA ASN A 276 -14.24 9.28 -28.90
C ASN A 276 -13.97 10.08 -30.18
N THR A 277 -13.11 11.11 -30.12
CA THR A 277 -12.74 11.91 -31.29
C THR A 277 -11.79 11.10 -32.17
N GLU A 278 -12.09 10.98 -33.44
CA GLU A 278 -11.33 10.19 -34.40
C GLU A 278 -9.92 10.76 -34.60
N GLU A 279 -9.80 12.07 -34.75
CA GLU A 279 -8.50 12.78 -34.87
C GLU A 279 -7.57 12.49 -33.67
N TYR A 280 -8.13 12.43 -32.44
CA TYR A 280 -7.34 12.12 -31.25
C TYR A 280 -6.83 10.67 -31.27
N ARG A 281 -7.68 9.71 -31.65
CA ARG A 281 -7.31 8.30 -31.82
C ARG A 281 -6.22 8.12 -32.86
N HIS A 282 -6.35 8.77 -34.00
CA HIS A 282 -5.34 8.77 -35.06
C HIS A 282 -4.02 9.37 -34.59
N THR A 283 -4.05 10.52 -33.94
CA THR A 283 -2.85 11.17 -33.41
C THR A 283 -2.07 10.26 -32.44
N VAL A 284 -2.78 9.65 -31.49
CA VAL A 284 -2.15 8.74 -30.52
C VAL A 284 -1.60 7.50 -31.19
N SER A 285 -2.34 6.91 -32.14
CA SER A 285 -1.92 5.72 -32.87
C SER A 285 -0.71 6.00 -33.77
N MET A 286 -0.69 7.12 -34.47
CA MET A 286 0.45 7.56 -35.28
C MET A 286 1.71 7.76 -34.43
N LEU A 287 1.59 8.44 -33.29
CA LEU A 287 2.71 8.63 -32.37
C LEU A 287 3.24 7.30 -31.85
N ALA A 288 2.34 6.39 -31.42
CA ALA A 288 2.71 5.06 -30.98
C ALA A 288 3.47 4.28 -32.07
N ALA A 289 2.94 4.27 -33.28
CA ALA A 289 3.57 3.62 -34.43
C ALA A 289 4.94 4.24 -34.80
N ALA A 290 5.04 5.56 -34.76
CA ALA A 290 6.29 6.27 -35.05
C ALA A 290 7.42 5.96 -34.07
N TYR A 291 7.10 5.91 -32.75
CA TYR A 291 8.07 5.51 -31.74
C TYR A 291 8.41 4.00 -31.81
N ALA A 292 7.42 3.16 -32.09
CA ALA A 292 7.68 1.73 -32.29
C ALA A 292 8.58 1.46 -33.49
N ALA A 293 8.41 2.20 -34.59
CA ALA A 293 9.28 2.12 -35.78
C ALA A 293 10.72 2.51 -35.49
N LYS A 294 10.96 3.36 -34.48
CA LYS A 294 12.30 3.71 -33.98
C LYS A 294 12.90 2.68 -33.01
N GLY A 295 12.23 1.56 -32.79
CA GLY A 295 12.68 0.49 -31.88
C GLY A 295 12.27 0.67 -30.40
N HIS A 296 11.45 1.67 -30.07
CA HIS A 296 10.95 1.84 -28.71
C HIS A 296 9.83 0.84 -28.38
N LYS A 297 9.82 0.35 -27.14
CA LYS A 297 8.64 -0.31 -26.57
C LYS A 297 7.65 0.75 -26.14
N VAL A 298 6.47 0.80 -26.77
CA VAL A 298 5.47 1.83 -26.55
C VAL A 298 4.33 1.29 -25.71
N LEU A 299 3.95 2.02 -24.65
CA LEU A 299 2.77 1.73 -23.84
C LEU A 299 1.79 2.89 -23.95
N VAL A 300 0.60 2.62 -24.48
CA VAL A 300 -0.51 3.58 -24.48
C VAL A 300 -1.40 3.31 -23.27
N VAL A 301 -1.61 4.34 -22.44
CA VAL A 301 -2.37 4.21 -21.18
C VAL A 301 -3.61 5.10 -21.24
N SER A 302 -4.75 4.54 -20.91
CA SER A 302 -6.02 5.26 -20.76
C SER A 302 -6.94 4.52 -19.78
N ASP A 303 -7.82 5.25 -19.11
CA ASP A 303 -8.92 4.71 -18.32
C ASP A 303 -10.17 4.39 -19.18
N ARG A 304 -10.08 4.55 -20.51
CA ARG A 304 -11.13 4.29 -21.49
C ARG A 304 -10.76 3.09 -22.37
N VAL A 305 -11.26 1.90 -22.00
CA VAL A 305 -10.97 0.65 -22.70
C VAL A 305 -11.34 0.72 -24.19
N ALA A 306 -12.49 1.33 -24.54
CA ALA A 306 -12.90 1.49 -25.93
C ALA A 306 -11.90 2.33 -26.74
N PHE A 307 -11.29 3.34 -26.15
CA PHE A 307 -10.24 4.15 -26.76
C PHE A 307 -8.98 3.30 -27.05
N LEU A 308 -8.53 2.52 -26.08
CA LEU A 308 -7.36 1.66 -26.24
C LEU A 308 -7.56 0.64 -27.36
N LYS A 309 -8.75 0.00 -27.42
CA LYS A 309 -9.11 -0.94 -28.50
C LYS A 309 -9.08 -0.26 -29.85
N ALA A 310 -9.69 0.91 -29.98
CA ALA A 310 -9.69 1.66 -31.25
C ALA A 310 -8.27 2.08 -31.66
N CYS A 311 -7.41 2.50 -30.73
CA CYS A 311 -6.00 2.79 -31.04
C CYS A 311 -5.24 1.54 -31.47
N ALA A 312 -5.49 0.39 -30.85
CA ALA A 312 -4.86 -0.88 -31.23
C ALA A 312 -5.26 -1.31 -32.64
N GLU A 313 -6.55 -1.21 -33.01
CA GLU A 313 -7.05 -1.49 -34.35
C GLU A 313 -6.37 -0.59 -35.39
N LEU A 314 -6.21 0.71 -35.11
CA LEU A 314 -5.52 1.67 -36.01
C LEU A 314 -4.03 1.40 -36.12
N THR A 315 -3.40 0.81 -35.11
CA THR A 315 -1.96 0.49 -35.10
C THR A 315 -1.66 -0.85 -35.80
N GLY A 316 -2.66 -1.71 -35.96
CA GLY A 316 -2.56 -3.02 -36.63
C GLY A 316 -1.97 -4.12 -35.76
N ASP A 317 -1.57 -5.23 -36.39
CA ASP A 317 -1.17 -6.51 -35.75
C ASP A 317 0.01 -6.42 -34.74
N LYS A 318 0.68 -5.30 -34.66
CA LYS A 318 1.79 -5.07 -33.73
C LYS A 318 1.34 -4.59 -32.34
N ALA A 319 0.08 -4.25 -32.17
CA ALA A 319 -0.50 -3.79 -30.93
C ALA A 319 -1.16 -4.96 -30.18
N ILE A 320 -0.85 -5.08 -28.88
CA ILE A 320 -1.49 -6.01 -27.95
C ILE A 320 -2.35 -5.17 -27.01
N CYS A 321 -3.64 -5.44 -26.97
CA CYS A 321 -4.62 -4.75 -26.14
C CYS A 321 -5.16 -5.66 -25.01
#